data_d3dc7ef5f8d83693394146745ee6b3e2
#
_entry.id   d3dc7ef5f8d83693394146745ee6b3e2
#
_cell.length_a   1.000
_cell.length_b   1.000
_cell.length_c   1.000
_cell.angle_alpha   90.00
_cell.angle_beta   90.00
_cell.angle_gamma   90.00
#
_symmetry.space_group_name_H-M   'P 1'
#
loop_
_entity.id
_entity.type
_entity.pdbx_description
1 polymer ?
#
loop_
_entity_poly.entity_id
_entity_poly.type
_entity_poly.pdbx_seq_one_letter_code
_entity_poly.pdbx_strand_id
1 'polypeptide(L)'
;MPAVGCSGVARALPYRRMSWLRRLLGGSSDHEVKAQRLDYLSEALTLERQGDYDAALTSYKLALRDQPNDHRVLQNMAIAYSKTGRHEEAVRCYRRALDLQPQLAGAHYGLAFLLLKRGDPRGARLHLEQFLAAPPKSAEADRWVRHARQALDQLRTGGDTGDPDGRRTIPDDRDLSDGNAAFDAGL
;
A
#
# COMPACT_ATOMS: atom_id res chain seq x y z
N MET A 1 83.53 28.74 -6.57
CA MET A 1 83.44 27.65 -5.58
C MET A 1 82.08 27.01 -5.70
N PRO A 2 82.00 25.76 -6.22
CA PRO A 2 80.69 25.14 -6.59
C PRO A 2 80.10 24.40 -5.39
N ALA A 3 78.75 24.52 -5.26
CA ALA A 3 77.95 23.72 -4.33
C ALA A 3 77.44 22.45 -5.05
N VAL A 4 77.75 21.31 -4.45
CA VAL A 4 77.45 19.98 -4.95
C VAL A 4 75.99 19.62 -4.64
N GLY A 5 75.24 19.34 -5.67
CA GLY A 5 73.86 18.81 -5.56
C GLY A 5 73.90 17.32 -5.26
N CYS A 6 73.13 16.89 -4.23
CA CYS A 6 72.82 15.49 -3.99
C CYS A 6 71.39 15.21 -4.51
N SER A 7 71.34 14.60 -5.68
CA SER A 7 70.13 14.01 -6.21
C SER A 7 69.87 12.63 -5.60
N GLY A 8 69.09 12.55 -4.57
CA GLY A 8 68.56 11.29 -4.05
C GLY A 8 67.34 10.83 -4.81
N VAL A 9 67.54 10.00 -5.84
CA VAL A 9 66.42 9.32 -6.54
C VAL A 9 65.95 8.16 -5.66
N ALA A 10 64.92 8.39 -4.90
CA ALA A 10 64.21 7.30 -4.22
C ALA A 10 63.53 6.42 -5.27
N ARG A 11 64.13 5.28 -5.57
CA ARG A 11 63.50 4.21 -6.36
C ARG A 11 62.30 3.69 -5.60
N ALA A 12 61.08 4.09 -6.02
CA ALA A 12 59.86 3.46 -5.62
C ALA A 12 59.86 2.00 -6.09
N LEU A 13 59.94 1.09 -5.16
CA LEU A 13 59.75 -0.35 -5.43
C LEU A 13 58.33 -0.55 -5.93
N PRO A 14 58.13 -1.33 -7.02
CA PRO A 14 56.76 -1.61 -7.48
C PRO A 14 56.06 -2.47 -6.44
N TYR A 15 55.06 -1.91 -5.80
CA TYR A 15 54.15 -2.61 -4.91
C TYR A 15 53.38 -3.64 -5.74
N ARG A 16 53.99 -4.78 -5.97
CA ARG A 16 53.37 -5.92 -6.63
C ARG A 16 52.26 -6.42 -5.71
N ARG A 17 51.03 -5.98 -6.01
CA ARG A 17 49.81 -6.43 -5.32
C ARG A 17 49.85 -7.94 -5.21
N MET A 18 49.98 -8.44 -4.01
CA MET A 18 49.83 -9.87 -3.69
C MET A 18 48.40 -10.29 -3.86
N SER A 19 47.94 -10.35 -5.11
CA SER A 19 46.57 -10.78 -5.48
C SER A 19 46.30 -12.24 -5.17
N TRP A 20 47.34 -13.02 -4.87
CA TRP A 20 47.23 -14.44 -4.53
C TRP A 20 46.80 -14.67 -3.07
N LEU A 21 47.12 -13.77 -2.16
CA LEU A 21 46.72 -13.85 -0.75
C LEU A 21 45.20 -13.70 -0.60
N ARG A 22 44.54 -12.94 -1.46
CA ARG A 22 43.05 -12.85 -1.51
C ARG A 22 42.39 -14.15 -1.90
N ARG A 23 43.08 -15.03 -2.68
CA ARG A 23 42.54 -16.33 -3.07
C ARG A 23 42.70 -17.39 -1.98
N LEU A 24 43.64 -17.26 -1.09
CA LEU A 24 43.95 -18.22 -0.02
C LEU A 24 43.18 -17.94 1.27
N LEU A 25 42.70 -16.70 1.49
CA LEU A 25 41.91 -16.29 2.66
C LEU A 25 40.40 -16.39 2.40
N GLY A 26 39.96 -17.35 1.57
CA GLY A 26 38.56 -17.48 1.23
C GLY A 26 38.06 -16.18 0.62
N GLY A 27 38.06 -16.09 -0.71
CA GLY A 27 37.43 -14.96 -1.37
C GLY A 27 36.09 -14.76 -0.75
N SER A 28 35.89 -13.72 0.07
CA SER A 28 34.62 -13.13 0.16
C SER A 28 34.25 -12.85 -1.28
N SER A 29 33.38 -13.72 -1.81
CA SER A 29 32.55 -13.33 -2.92
C SER A 29 32.11 -11.92 -2.57
N ASP A 30 32.57 -10.95 -3.36
CA ASP A 30 31.87 -9.69 -3.50
C ASP A 30 30.52 -10.06 -4.09
N HIS A 31 29.72 -10.84 -3.34
CA HIS A 31 28.30 -10.64 -3.30
C HIS A 31 28.21 -9.20 -2.80
N GLU A 32 28.29 -8.28 -3.73
CA GLU A 32 27.63 -7.03 -3.66
C GLU A 32 26.36 -7.34 -2.88
N VAL A 33 26.36 -7.03 -1.58
CA VAL A 33 25.12 -6.97 -0.82
C VAL A 33 24.42 -5.84 -1.53
N LYS A 34 23.76 -6.16 -2.64
CA LYS A 34 22.66 -5.34 -3.17
C LYS A 34 21.85 -5.15 -1.94
N ALA A 35 21.94 -3.94 -1.38
CA ALA A 35 21.17 -3.56 -0.21
C ALA A 35 19.79 -4.08 -0.56
N GLN A 36 19.41 -5.16 0.12
CA GLN A 36 18.19 -5.90 -0.20
C GLN A 36 17.15 -4.85 0.02
N ARG A 37 16.65 -4.27 -1.07
CA ARG A 37 15.65 -3.22 -1.01
C ARG A 37 14.57 -3.84 -0.16
N LEU A 38 14.47 -3.37 1.08
CA LEU A 38 13.47 -3.85 1.99
C LEU A 38 12.16 -3.65 1.25
N ASP A 39 11.52 -4.75 0.91
CA ASP A 39 10.22 -4.70 0.24
C ASP A 39 9.18 -4.33 1.31
N TYR A 40 9.15 -3.03 1.60
CA TYR A 40 8.23 -2.47 2.59
C TYR A 40 6.77 -2.79 2.30
N LEU A 41 6.42 -3.01 1.02
CA LEU A 41 5.07 -3.41 0.67
C LEU A 41 4.78 -4.85 1.13
N SER A 42 5.66 -5.80 0.86
CA SER A 42 5.51 -7.20 1.32
C SER A 42 5.52 -7.31 2.84
N GLU A 43 6.36 -6.51 3.52
CA GLU A 43 6.37 -6.42 4.98
C GLU A 43 5.02 -5.91 5.51
N ALA A 44 4.51 -4.81 4.94
CA ALA A 44 3.24 -4.22 5.34
C ALA A 44 2.06 -5.19 5.16
N LEU A 45 2.00 -5.89 4.02
CA LEU A 45 0.97 -6.92 3.76
C LEU A 45 1.06 -8.09 4.75
N THR A 46 2.26 -8.43 5.19
CA THR A 46 2.45 -9.49 6.19
C THR A 46 1.93 -9.06 7.56
N LEU A 47 2.27 -7.82 7.97
CA LEU A 47 1.79 -7.24 9.23
C LEU A 47 0.26 -7.05 9.24
N GLU A 48 -0.31 -6.63 8.11
CA GLU A 48 -1.76 -6.52 7.94
C GLU A 48 -2.46 -7.87 8.14
N ARG A 49 -1.94 -8.95 7.55
CA ARG A 49 -2.46 -10.32 7.75
C ARG A 49 -2.35 -10.79 9.20
N GLN A 50 -1.38 -10.28 9.96
CA GLN A 50 -1.22 -10.54 11.39
C GLN A 50 -2.15 -9.68 12.26
N GLY A 51 -2.83 -8.69 11.65
CA GLY A 51 -3.69 -7.74 12.34
C GLY A 51 -2.94 -6.57 12.98
N ASP A 52 -1.62 -6.46 12.77
CA ASP A 52 -0.81 -5.33 13.25
C ASP A 52 -0.88 -4.17 12.25
N TYR A 53 -2.03 -3.51 12.23
CA TYR A 53 -2.29 -2.41 11.29
C TYR A 53 -1.41 -1.18 11.52
N ASP A 54 -0.98 -0.90 12.75
CA ASP A 54 -0.13 0.25 13.04
C ASP A 54 1.30 0.03 12.54
N ALA A 55 1.85 -1.16 12.72
CA ALA A 55 3.13 -1.54 12.13
C ALA A 55 3.03 -1.58 10.59
N ALA A 56 1.94 -2.14 10.03
CA ALA A 56 1.69 -2.15 8.60
C ALA A 56 1.65 -0.72 8.02
N LEU A 57 0.97 0.22 8.68
CA LEU A 57 0.93 1.63 8.27
C LEU A 57 2.31 2.28 8.25
N THR A 58 3.21 1.87 9.13
CA THR A 58 4.59 2.36 9.14
C THR A 58 5.35 1.86 7.90
N SER A 59 5.24 0.58 7.59
CA SER A 59 5.88 -0.02 6.41
C SER A 59 5.26 0.49 5.11
N TYR A 60 3.94 0.70 5.04
CA TYR A 60 3.30 1.36 3.88
C TYR A 60 3.80 2.79 3.66
N LYS A 61 4.02 3.58 4.72
CA LYS A 61 4.59 4.93 4.57
C LYS A 61 6.02 4.88 4.01
N LEU A 62 6.82 3.88 4.39
CA LEU A 62 8.15 3.68 3.82
C LEU A 62 8.07 3.27 2.35
N ALA A 63 7.14 2.38 1.98
CA ALA A 63 6.88 2.02 0.59
C ALA A 63 6.49 3.23 -0.27
N LEU A 64 5.62 4.12 0.24
CA LEU A 64 5.24 5.36 -0.46
C LEU A 64 6.36 6.38 -0.55
N ARG A 65 7.35 6.36 0.36
CA ARG A 65 8.54 7.20 0.22
C ARG A 65 9.38 6.77 -0.99
N ASP A 66 9.45 5.47 -1.24
CA ASP A 66 10.18 4.92 -2.39
C ASP A 66 9.37 5.02 -3.69
N GLN A 67 8.04 4.83 -3.61
CA GLN A 67 7.11 4.92 -4.73
C GLN A 67 5.89 5.79 -4.36
N PRO A 68 6.00 7.13 -4.46
CA PRO A 68 4.98 8.06 -3.95
C PRO A 68 3.60 7.95 -4.62
N ASN A 69 3.51 7.35 -5.81
CA ASN A 69 2.30 7.25 -6.62
C ASN A 69 1.82 5.79 -6.79
N ASP A 70 2.21 4.89 -5.89
CA ASP A 70 1.66 3.53 -5.92
C ASP A 70 0.24 3.55 -5.34
N HIS A 71 -0.76 3.46 -6.24
CA HIS A 71 -2.18 3.46 -5.86
C HIS A 71 -2.57 2.23 -5.04
N ARG A 72 -1.87 1.09 -5.19
CA ARG A 72 -2.12 -0.14 -4.41
C ARG A 72 -1.70 0.07 -2.97
N VAL A 73 -0.53 0.64 -2.74
CA VAL A 73 -0.07 0.99 -1.39
C VAL A 73 -1.03 1.97 -0.73
N LEU A 74 -1.51 2.98 -1.46
CA LEU A 74 -2.49 3.93 -0.95
C LEU A 74 -3.83 3.27 -0.60
N GLN A 75 -4.32 2.32 -1.42
CA GLN A 75 -5.52 1.56 -1.12
C GLN A 75 -5.36 0.73 0.15
N ASN A 76 -4.26 0.00 0.29
CA ASN A 76 -3.99 -0.86 1.45
C ASN A 76 -3.80 -0.02 2.73
N MET A 77 -3.13 1.12 2.64
CA MET A 77 -3.09 2.10 3.74
C MET A 77 -4.48 2.56 4.16
N ALA A 78 -5.37 2.80 3.21
CA ALA A 78 -6.73 3.21 3.53
C ALA A 78 -7.50 2.13 4.28
N ILE A 79 -7.31 0.86 3.92
CA ILE A 79 -7.89 -0.28 4.64
C ILE A 79 -7.33 -0.34 6.07
N ALA A 80 -6.02 -0.28 6.25
CA ALA A 80 -5.38 -0.29 7.56
C ALA A 80 -5.83 0.88 8.44
N TYR A 81 -5.97 2.09 7.87
CA TYR A 81 -6.55 3.25 8.57
C TYR A 81 -8.01 3.03 8.96
N SER A 82 -8.81 2.41 8.10
CA SER A 82 -10.20 2.08 8.41
C SER A 82 -10.30 1.09 9.57
N LYS A 83 -9.43 0.08 9.61
CA LYS A 83 -9.37 -0.93 10.69
C LYS A 83 -8.93 -0.35 12.04
N THR A 84 -8.10 0.68 12.04
CA THR A 84 -7.68 1.41 13.25
C THR A 84 -8.63 2.55 13.62
N GLY A 85 -9.79 2.68 12.95
CA GLY A 85 -10.78 3.73 13.22
C GLY A 85 -10.41 5.12 12.71
N ARG A 86 -9.31 5.24 11.98
CA ARG A 86 -8.78 6.52 11.45
C ARG A 86 -9.43 6.84 10.11
N HIS A 87 -10.75 7.05 10.14
CA HIS A 87 -11.57 7.15 8.93
C HIS A 87 -11.23 8.33 8.03
N GLU A 88 -10.79 9.45 8.59
CA GLU A 88 -10.41 10.63 7.80
C GLU A 88 -9.15 10.38 6.96
N GLU A 89 -8.16 9.70 7.56
CA GLU A 89 -6.95 9.29 6.86
C GLU A 89 -7.24 8.27 5.78
N ALA A 90 -8.14 7.32 6.07
CA ALA A 90 -8.58 6.33 5.10
C ALA A 90 -9.24 6.99 3.87
N VAL A 91 -10.15 7.94 4.09
CA VAL A 91 -10.80 8.70 3.00
C VAL A 91 -9.77 9.44 2.14
N ARG A 92 -8.77 10.09 2.78
CA ARG A 92 -7.71 10.78 2.02
C ARG A 92 -6.88 9.83 1.17
N CYS A 93 -6.53 8.65 1.72
CA CYS A 93 -5.76 7.65 1.00
C CYS A 93 -6.55 7.07 -0.19
N TYR A 94 -7.83 6.72 0.01
CA TYR A 94 -8.67 6.24 -1.09
C TYR A 94 -8.85 7.29 -2.20
N ARG A 95 -9.11 8.56 -1.85
CA ARG A 95 -9.23 9.63 -2.85
C ARG A 95 -7.95 9.77 -3.66
N ARG A 96 -6.79 9.81 -2.99
CA ARG A 96 -5.52 9.87 -3.69
C ARG A 96 -5.26 8.65 -4.57
N ALA A 97 -5.66 7.45 -4.14
CA ALA A 97 -5.57 6.25 -4.97
C ALA A 97 -6.44 6.36 -6.22
N LEU A 98 -7.66 6.92 -6.09
CA LEU A 98 -8.57 7.15 -7.22
C LEU A 98 -8.12 8.29 -8.14
N ASP A 99 -7.41 9.31 -7.63
CA ASP A 99 -6.78 10.35 -8.47
C ASP A 99 -5.71 9.75 -9.39
N LEU A 100 -5.01 8.70 -8.92
CA LEU A 100 -4.00 7.98 -9.69
C LEU A 100 -4.60 6.91 -10.62
N GLN A 101 -5.58 6.17 -10.12
CA GLN A 101 -6.27 5.09 -10.81
C GLN A 101 -7.79 5.22 -10.64
N PRO A 102 -8.47 5.97 -11.52
CA PRO A 102 -9.91 6.25 -11.38
C PRO A 102 -10.84 5.04 -11.44
N GLN A 103 -10.36 3.90 -11.96
CA GLN A 103 -11.17 2.68 -12.06
C GLN A 103 -10.81 1.64 -11.00
N LEU A 104 -10.17 2.03 -9.91
CA LEU A 104 -9.77 1.14 -8.84
C LEU A 104 -11.01 0.71 -8.03
N ALA A 105 -11.60 -0.43 -8.40
CA ALA A 105 -12.85 -0.92 -7.84
C ALA A 105 -12.80 -1.05 -6.31
N GLY A 106 -11.70 -1.58 -5.74
CA GLY A 106 -11.52 -1.69 -4.30
C GLY A 106 -11.56 -0.37 -3.57
N ALA A 107 -10.98 0.69 -4.17
CA ALA A 107 -11.01 2.02 -3.58
C ALA A 107 -12.41 2.65 -3.62
N HIS A 108 -13.16 2.45 -4.71
CA HIS A 108 -14.56 2.89 -4.77
C HIS A 108 -15.41 2.19 -3.73
N TYR A 109 -15.29 0.87 -3.60
CA TYR A 109 -16.00 0.10 -2.60
C TYR A 109 -15.68 0.58 -1.17
N GLY A 110 -14.38 0.62 -0.79
CA GLY A 110 -13.96 1.04 0.54
C GLY A 110 -14.37 2.48 0.88
N LEU A 111 -14.20 3.41 -0.07
CA LEU A 111 -14.58 4.81 0.12
C LEU A 111 -16.09 4.97 0.30
N ALA A 112 -16.90 4.21 -0.42
CA ALA A 112 -18.37 4.26 -0.29
C ALA A 112 -18.81 3.93 1.15
N PHE A 113 -18.31 2.84 1.73
CA PHE A 113 -18.67 2.44 3.10
C PHE A 113 -18.14 3.41 4.17
N LEU A 114 -16.97 4.00 3.97
CA LEU A 114 -16.49 5.08 4.85
C LEU A 114 -17.39 6.32 4.78
N LEU A 115 -17.86 6.68 3.60
CA LEU A 115 -18.78 7.81 3.45
C LEU A 115 -20.15 7.52 4.10
N LEU A 116 -20.64 6.28 4.04
CA LEU A 116 -21.85 5.87 4.79
C LEU A 116 -21.65 6.05 6.30
N LYS A 117 -20.53 5.62 6.86
CA LYS A 117 -20.21 5.81 8.28
C LYS A 117 -20.15 7.28 8.66
N ARG A 118 -19.74 8.14 7.74
CA ARG A 118 -19.68 9.60 7.95
C ARG A 118 -21.03 10.30 7.75
N GLY A 119 -22.09 9.58 7.38
CA GLY A 119 -23.39 10.16 7.10
C GLY A 119 -23.45 10.93 5.77
N ASP A 120 -22.58 10.57 4.81
CA ASP A 120 -22.65 11.08 3.42
C ASP A 120 -23.23 10.01 2.47
N PRO A 121 -24.54 9.80 2.45
CA PRO A 121 -25.18 8.80 1.59
C PRO A 121 -25.11 9.18 0.10
N ARG A 122 -24.98 10.47 -0.22
CA ARG A 122 -24.90 10.92 -1.62
C ARG A 122 -23.54 10.56 -2.22
N GLY A 123 -22.46 10.85 -1.50
CA GLY A 123 -21.13 10.47 -1.90
C GLY A 123 -20.97 8.96 -1.97
N ALA A 124 -21.49 8.24 -0.98
CA ALA A 124 -21.45 6.78 -0.96
C ALA A 124 -22.14 6.15 -2.18
N ARG A 125 -23.34 6.64 -2.54
CA ARG A 125 -24.07 6.16 -3.71
C ARG A 125 -23.25 6.30 -5.00
N LEU A 126 -22.62 7.45 -5.20
CA LEU A 126 -21.80 7.69 -6.37
C LEU A 126 -20.67 6.63 -6.50
N HIS A 127 -19.99 6.35 -5.42
CA HIS A 127 -18.89 5.38 -5.41
C HIS A 127 -19.37 3.93 -5.53
N LEU A 128 -20.55 3.57 -4.95
CA LEU A 128 -21.16 2.26 -5.18
C LEU A 128 -21.55 2.05 -6.64
N GLU A 129 -22.10 3.06 -7.29
CA GLU A 129 -22.44 3.02 -8.71
C GLU A 129 -21.19 2.84 -9.58
N GLN A 130 -20.09 3.53 -9.27
CA GLN A 130 -18.80 3.35 -9.94
C GLN A 130 -18.22 1.94 -9.75
N PHE A 131 -18.27 1.41 -8.53
CA PHE A 131 -17.85 0.03 -8.26
C PHE A 131 -18.67 -0.99 -9.07
N LEU A 132 -20.00 -0.82 -9.12
CA LEU A 132 -20.90 -1.74 -9.85
C LEU A 132 -20.82 -1.59 -11.37
N ALA A 133 -20.32 -0.47 -11.88
CA ALA A 133 -20.07 -0.27 -13.31
C ALA A 133 -18.88 -1.10 -13.82
N ALA A 134 -17.87 -1.33 -12.99
CA ALA A 134 -16.68 -2.11 -13.33
C ALA A 134 -16.24 -3.00 -12.16
N PRO A 135 -17.03 -4.01 -11.80
CA PRO A 135 -16.71 -4.88 -10.67
C PRO A 135 -15.54 -5.81 -11.03
N PRO A 136 -14.76 -6.25 -10.02
CA PRO A 136 -13.72 -7.25 -10.24
C PRO A 136 -14.31 -8.57 -10.75
N LYS A 137 -13.53 -9.30 -11.56
CA LYS A 137 -13.97 -10.57 -12.18
C LYS A 137 -13.41 -11.77 -11.41
N SER A 138 -13.68 -11.87 -10.11
CA SER A 138 -13.28 -13.02 -9.31
C SER A 138 -14.51 -13.66 -8.66
N ALA A 139 -14.44 -14.95 -8.34
CA ALA A 139 -15.54 -15.64 -7.63
C ALA A 139 -15.85 -14.99 -6.26
N GLU A 140 -14.85 -14.39 -5.64
CA GLU A 140 -14.99 -13.67 -4.38
C GLU A 140 -15.64 -12.29 -4.58
N ALA A 141 -15.51 -11.70 -5.77
CA ALA A 141 -16.10 -10.40 -6.10
C ALA A 141 -17.63 -10.42 -6.06
N ASP A 142 -18.26 -11.56 -6.30
CA ASP A 142 -19.72 -11.69 -6.23
C ASP A 142 -20.29 -11.32 -4.86
N ARG A 143 -19.55 -11.60 -3.78
CA ARG A 143 -19.90 -11.19 -2.43
C ARG A 143 -19.96 -9.66 -2.32
N TRP A 144 -18.94 -8.98 -2.80
CA TRP A 144 -18.82 -7.53 -2.77
C TRP A 144 -19.86 -6.85 -3.65
N VAL A 145 -20.14 -7.44 -4.81
CA VAL A 145 -21.18 -6.95 -5.73
C VAL A 145 -22.56 -7.05 -5.09
N ARG A 146 -22.89 -8.20 -4.46
CA ARG A 146 -24.17 -8.33 -3.74
C ARG A 146 -24.30 -7.32 -2.60
N HIS A 147 -23.25 -7.16 -1.80
CA HIS A 147 -23.22 -6.20 -0.70
C HIS A 147 -23.38 -4.75 -1.19
N ALA A 148 -22.67 -4.38 -2.24
CA ALA A 148 -22.77 -3.04 -2.84
C ALA A 148 -24.19 -2.77 -3.41
N ARG A 149 -24.82 -3.77 -4.06
CA ARG A 149 -26.21 -3.65 -4.53
C ARG A 149 -27.19 -3.47 -3.37
N GLN A 150 -27.06 -4.28 -2.34
CA GLN A 150 -27.90 -4.16 -1.15
C GLN A 150 -27.78 -2.78 -0.50
N ALA A 151 -26.55 -2.27 -0.32
CA ALA A 151 -26.33 -0.94 0.22
C ALA A 151 -26.93 0.15 -0.67
N LEU A 152 -26.82 0.01 -1.99
CA LEU A 152 -27.41 0.96 -2.93
C LEU A 152 -28.96 0.95 -2.89
N ASP A 153 -29.56 -0.22 -2.76
CA ASP A 153 -31.03 -0.35 -2.63
C ASP A 153 -31.52 0.26 -1.30
N GLN A 154 -30.79 0.07 -0.21
CA GLN A 154 -31.08 0.72 1.07
C GLN A 154 -31.03 2.25 0.97
N LEU A 155 -30.05 2.78 0.22
CA LEU A 155 -29.94 4.23 -0.01
C LEU A 155 -31.08 4.79 -0.88
N ARG A 156 -31.62 3.98 -1.76
CA ARG A 156 -32.80 4.37 -2.60
C ARG A 156 -34.10 4.35 -1.81
N THR A 157 -34.29 3.32 -0.99
CA THR A 157 -35.50 3.16 -0.20
C THR A 157 -35.52 4.04 1.06
N GLY A 158 -34.37 4.21 1.71
CA GLY A 158 -34.23 5.05 2.91
C GLY A 158 -34.23 6.56 2.65
N GLY A 159 -34.21 6.99 1.39
CA GLY A 159 -34.38 8.40 1.01
C GLY A 159 -35.84 8.85 1.07
N ASP A 160 -36.81 7.92 1.10
CA ASP A 160 -38.28 8.22 1.08
C ASP A 160 -38.94 8.00 2.45
N THR A 161 -38.25 7.35 3.40
CA THR A 161 -38.78 7.19 4.76
C THR A 161 -37.82 7.92 5.72
N GLY A 162 -38.26 9.08 6.20
CA GLY A 162 -37.61 9.71 7.35
C GLY A 162 -37.65 8.77 8.55
N ASP A 163 -36.60 7.96 8.70
CA ASP A 163 -36.43 7.12 9.88
C ASP A 163 -35.98 8.00 11.06
N PRO A 164 -36.87 8.23 12.05
CA PRO A 164 -36.54 9.09 13.19
C PRO A 164 -35.58 8.44 14.20
N ASP A 165 -35.23 7.15 14.04
CA ASP A 165 -34.53 6.40 15.08
C ASP A 165 -33.09 6.01 14.75
N GLY A 166 -32.52 6.46 13.62
CA GLY A 166 -31.06 6.44 13.36
C GLY A 166 -30.38 5.07 13.39
N ARG A 167 -31.10 3.96 13.50
CA ARG A 167 -30.57 2.60 13.55
C ARG A 167 -30.35 2.02 12.16
N ARG A 168 -29.54 2.69 11.35
CA ARG A 168 -29.04 2.05 10.13
C ARG A 168 -28.03 0.98 10.54
N THR A 169 -28.39 -0.27 10.32
CA THR A 169 -27.43 -1.39 10.40
C THR A 169 -26.40 -1.21 9.29
N ILE A 170 -25.32 -0.47 9.58
CA ILE A 170 -24.16 -0.40 8.71
C ILE A 170 -23.54 -1.80 8.76
N PRO A 171 -23.31 -2.46 7.60
CA PRO A 171 -22.64 -3.75 7.59
C PRO A 171 -21.28 -3.71 8.29
N ASP A 172 -20.96 -4.78 9.01
CA ASP A 172 -19.78 -4.88 9.86
C ASP A 172 -18.47 -4.78 9.05
N ASP A 173 -17.50 -4.02 9.56
CA ASP A 173 -16.15 -3.84 8.99
C ASP A 173 -15.36 -5.15 8.79
N ARG A 174 -15.82 -6.24 9.38
CA ARG A 174 -15.19 -7.56 9.21
C ARG A 174 -15.10 -7.98 7.75
N ASP A 175 -16.06 -7.54 6.93
CA ASP A 175 -16.08 -7.87 5.51
C ASP A 175 -15.04 -7.11 4.67
N LEU A 176 -14.48 -6.01 5.16
CA LEU A 176 -13.46 -5.24 4.42
C LEU A 176 -12.06 -5.87 4.45
N SER A 177 -11.78 -6.74 5.44
CA SER A 177 -10.44 -7.34 5.62
C SER A 177 -10.16 -8.51 4.69
N ASP A 178 -11.20 -9.31 4.41
CA ASP A 178 -10.99 -10.55 3.65
C ASP A 178 -10.90 -10.32 2.14
N GLY A 179 -11.19 -9.09 1.69
CA GLY A 179 -11.24 -8.77 0.27
C GLY A 179 -9.93 -8.26 -0.34
N ASN A 180 -8.96 -7.88 0.47
CA ASN A 180 -7.75 -7.26 -0.06
C ASN A 180 -6.88 -8.23 -0.87
N ALA A 181 -6.77 -9.48 -0.42
CA ALA A 181 -6.06 -10.52 -1.15
C ALA A 181 -6.72 -10.85 -2.51
N ALA A 182 -8.04 -10.67 -2.62
CA ALA A 182 -8.79 -10.93 -3.85
C ALA A 182 -8.70 -9.81 -4.87
N PHE A 183 -8.50 -8.56 -4.44
CA PHE A 183 -8.30 -7.42 -5.34
C PHE A 183 -6.90 -7.41 -5.96
N ASP A 184 -5.87 -7.94 -5.26
CA ASP A 184 -4.50 -8.01 -5.77
C ASP A 184 -4.26 -9.19 -6.73
N ALA A 185 -5.09 -10.25 -6.68
CA ALA A 185 -4.93 -11.44 -7.52
C ALA A 185 -5.51 -11.28 -8.94
N GLY A 186 -6.11 -10.16 -9.27
CA GLY A 186 -6.80 -9.90 -10.54
C GLY A 186 -6.09 -8.94 -11.50
N LEU A 187 -4.80 -8.63 -11.27
CA LEU A 187 -3.99 -7.78 -12.17
C LEU A 187 -2.78 -8.52 -12.73
#